data_fb6442857405a6459e8972beefad680d
#
_entry.id   fb6442857405a6459e8972beefad680d
#
_cell.length_a   1.000
_cell.length_b   1.000
_cell.length_c   1.000
_cell.angle_alpha   90.00
_cell.angle_beta   90.00
_cell.angle_gamma   90.00
#
_symmetry.space_group_name_H-M   'P 1'
#
loop_
_entity.id
_entity.type
_entity.pdbx_description
1 polymer ?
#
loop_
_entity_poly.entity_id
_entity_poly.type
_entity_poly.pdbx_seq_one_letter_code
_entity_poly.pdbx_strand_id
1 'polypeptide(L)'
;EHILGIIPGTSEMFPTYVLLALVPFSLYEMDMEHGIKFNVIYLICTFLIMLMTSKRSCILVLAVGIMGYFLVKAKVQGRNVKAIVNRMAKYILTILVIFLAMYFVTKLMKLDIVERLNEMLNGDTNGRSAIWENVLEAFNASTLSEKLIGHGYHAFRFYKYSGYMYILNGNLAHNDYLNTLYDYGIIGVAVYASFLLSMIKELLLLIKKKSEIAPAFTFSIVLLGFLTFVSYFGIESRIINYVAIFWGYTLAIKRFDIKN
;
A
#
# COMPACT_ATOMS: atom_id res chain seq x y z
N GLU A 1 -7.44 21.57 12.00
CA GLU A 1 -6.66 20.98 13.10
C GLU A 1 -6.84 19.48 13.06
N HIS A 2 -5.77 18.75 12.76
CA HIS A 2 -5.80 17.31 12.56
C HIS A 2 -5.65 16.59 13.92
N ILE A 3 -6.61 15.74 14.24
CA ILE A 3 -6.82 15.15 15.58
C ILE A 3 -5.75 14.13 15.99
N LEU A 4 -4.83 13.71 15.13
CA LEU A 4 -3.90 12.60 15.39
C LEU A 4 -2.40 12.95 15.31
N GLY A 5 -2.02 14.16 15.66
CA GLY A 5 -0.64 14.51 15.97
C GLY A 5 -0.19 13.98 17.34
N ILE A 6 -0.47 12.70 17.64
CA ILE A 6 -0.22 12.13 18.97
C ILE A 6 1.28 11.91 19.25
N ILE A 7 2.10 11.88 18.20
CA ILE A 7 3.55 11.71 18.36
C ILE A 7 4.26 12.93 17.75
N PRO A 8 4.89 13.79 18.56
CA PRO A 8 5.63 14.93 18.07
C PRO A 8 6.70 14.50 17.04
N GLY A 9 6.74 15.15 15.87
CA GLY A 9 7.72 14.90 14.83
C GLY A 9 7.42 13.75 13.86
N THR A 10 6.28 13.06 13.98
CA THR A 10 5.82 12.10 12.97
C THR A 10 4.80 12.73 12.04
N SER A 11 4.88 12.43 10.74
CA SER A 11 3.80 12.79 9.82
C SER A 11 2.55 12.01 10.22
N GLU A 12 1.36 12.62 10.08
CA GLU A 12 0.05 12.00 10.36
C GLU A 12 -0.17 10.69 9.58
N MET A 13 0.64 10.44 8.57
CA MET A 13 0.58 9.27 7.70
C MET A 13 1.18 8.02 8.34
N PHE A 14 2.16 8.17 9.23
CA PHE A 14 2.96 7.06 9.74
C PHE A 14 2.11 6.02 10.49
N PRO A 15 1.25 6.37 11.46
CA PRO A 15 0.44 5.38 12.17
C PRO A 15 -0.46 4.56 11.25
N THR A 16 -1.08 5.21 10.25
CA THR A 16 -1.97 4.55 9.30
C THR A 16 -1.25 3.49 8.47
N TYR A 17 -0.04 3.78 8.00
CA TYR A 17 0.76 2.82 7.23
C TYR A 17 1.26 1.67 8.09
N VAL A 18 1.65 1.91 9.34
CA VAL A 18 2.07 0.85 10.27
C VAL A 18 0.91 -0.09 10.55
N LEU A 19 -0.27 0.45 10.88
CA LEU A 19 -1.46 -0.36 11.09
C LEU A 19 -1.77 -1.21 9.85
N LEU A 20 -1.72 -0.63 8.66
CA LEU A 20 -1.98 -1.36 7.42
C LEU A 20 -0.93 -2.45 7.17
N ALA A 21 0.35 -2.21 7.48
CA ALA A 21 1.43 -3.18 7.33
C ALA A 21 1.32 -4.38 8.28
N LEU A 22 0.60 -4.24 9.40
CA LEU A 22 0.34 -5.32 10.35
C LEU A 22 -0.91 -6.14 10.02
N VAL A 23 -1.77 -5.69 9.09
CA VAL A 23 -2.98 -6.44 8.68
C VAL A 23 -2.69 -7.87 8.23
N PRO A 24 -1.62 -8.19 7.48
CA PRO A 24 -1.31 -9.57 7.10
C PRO A 24 -1.13 -10.51 8.28
N PHE A 25 -0.50 -10.06 9.38
CA PHE A 25 -0.38 -10.84 10.61
C PHE A 25 -1.75 -11.14 11.21
N SER A 26 -2.57 -10.11 11.35
CA SER A 26 -3.94 -10.25 11.89
C SER A 26 -4.79 -11.22 11.09
N LEU A 27 -4.71 -11.15 9.76
CA LEU A 27 -5.44 -12.06 8.87
C LEU A 27 -4.95 -13.50 8.99
N TYR A 28 -3.63 -13.70 9.12
CA TYR A 28 -3.06 -15.03 9.29
C TYR A 28 -3.42 -15.64 10.65
N GLU A 29 -3.31 -14.87 11.74
CA GLU A 29 -3.71 -15.32 13.07
C GLU A 29 -5.20 -15.71 13.14
N MET A 30 -6.05 -14.97 12.41
CA MET A 30 -7.48 -15.33 12.29
C MET A 30 -7.68 -16.66 11.52
N ASP A 31 -6.86 -16.94 10.53
CA ASP A 31 -6.90 -18.20 9.78
C ASP A 31 -6.48 -19.39 10.65
N MET A 32 -5.55 -19.16 11.57
CA MET A 32 -5.08 -20.13 12.56
C MET A 32 -6.00 -20.22 13.79
N GLU A 33 -7.16 -19.55 13.76
CA GLU A 33 -8.13 -19.48 14.87
C GLU A 33 -7.58 -18.86 16.17
N HIS A 34 -6.47 -18.12 16.07
CA HIS A 34 -5.85 -17.45 17.20
C HIS A 34 -6.42 -16.02 17.38
N GLY A 35 -6.91 -15.74 18.59
CA GLY A 35 -7.30 -14.39 18.99
C GLY A 35 -8.31 -13.69 18.07
N ILE A 36 -9.28 -14.42 17.49
CA ILE A 36 -10.21 -13.92 16.46
C ILE A 36 -10.86 -12.61 16.87
N LYS A 37 -11.37 -12.51 18.10
CA LYS A 37 -12.04 -11.29 18.59
C LYS A 37 -11.11 -10.08 18.58
N PHE A 38 -9.88 -10.27 19.05
CA PHE A 38 -8.86 -9.20 19.07
C PHE A 38 -8.51 -8.76 17.65
N ASN A 39 -8.28 -9.69 16.74
CA ASN A 39 -7.93 -9.40 15.36
C ASN A 39 -9.07 -8.70 14.60
N VAL A 40 -10.33 -9.07 14.85
CA VAL A 40 -11.49 -8.37 14.29
C VAL A 40 -11.56 -6.93 14.81
N ILE A 41 -11.39 -6.71 16.11
CA ILE A 41 -11.34 -5.36 16.70
C ILE A 41 -10.20 -4.55 16.06
N TYR A 42 -9.02 -5.15 15.91
CA TYR A 42 -7.87 -4.52 15.27
C TYR A 42 -8.20 -4.06 13.84
N LEU A 43 -8.81 -4.91 13.01
CA LEU A 43 -9.19 -4.58 11.64
C LEU A 43 -10.23 -3.44 11.59
N ILE A 44 -11.21 -3.45 12.50
CA ILE A 44 -12.21 -2.38 12.61
C ILE A 44 -11.53 -1.07 13.01
N CYS A 45 -10.68 -1.07 14.04
CA CYS A 45 -9.96 0.13 14.47
C CYS A 45 -9.05 0.67 13.35
N THR A 46 -8.34 -0.21 12.66
CA THR A 46 -7.49 0.15 11.50
C THR A 46 -8.33 0.85 10.43
N PHE A 47 -9.48 0.30 10.07
CA PHE A 47 -10.39 0.90 9.10
C PHE A 47 -10.92 2.27 9.56
N LEU A 48 -11.34 2.40 10.82
CA LEU A 48 -11.81 3.67 11.38
C LEU A 48 -10.71 4.75 11.37
N ILE A 49 -9.49 4.39 11.74
CA ILE A 49 -8.34 5.32 11.69
C ILE A 49 -8.05 5.75 10.25
N MET A 50 -8.15 4.84 9.27
CA MET A 50 -7.99 5.19 7.86
C MET A 50 -9.06 6.18 7.37
N LEU A 51 -10.30 6.02 7.81
CA LEU A 51 -11.38 6.98 7.52
C LEU A 51 -11.08 8.35 8.14
N MET A 52 -10.67 8.38 9.41
CA MET A 52 -10.36 9.63 10.13
C MET A 52 -9.17 10.38 9.52
N THR A 53 -8.16 9.66 9.03
CA THR A 53 -6.98 10.26 8.39
C THR A 53 -7.20 10.62 6.92
N SER A 54 -8.38 10.32 6.36
CA SER A 54 -8.73 10.57 4.95
C SER A 54 -7.71 10.02 3.94
N LYS A 55 -7.01 8.91 4.28
CA LYS A 55 -6.00 8.27 3.41
C LYS A 55 -6.67 7.35 2.41
N ARG A 56 -7.14 7.94 1.30
CA ARG A 56 -7.86 7.24 0.21
C ARG A 56 -7.12 6.02 -0.31
N SER A 57 -5.80 6.13 -0.51
CA SER A 57 -4.95 5.03 -0.99
C SER A 57 -4.93 3.84 -0.02
N CYS A 58 -4.90 4.10 1.30
CA CYS A 58 -4.91 3.04 2.31
C CYS A 58 -6.24 2.28 2.33
N ILE A 59 -7.37 3.00 2.19
CA ILE A 59 -8.71 2.38 2.13
C ILE A 59 -8.82 1.50 0.89
N LEU A 60 -8.34 1.98 -0.26
CA LEU A 60 -8.35 1.20 -1.50
C LEU A 60 -7.46 -0.04 -1.39
N VAL A 61 -6.27 0.09 -0.83
CA VAL A 61 -5.36 -1.04 -0.60
C VAL A 61 -5.97 -2.06 0.36
N LEU A 62 -6.60 -1.60 1.44
CA LEU A 62 -7.29 -2.50 2.38
C LEU A 62 -8.38 -3.29 1.65
N ALA A 63 -9.20 -2.63 0.83
CA ALA A 63 -10.28 -3.28 0.09
C ALA A 63 -9.73 -4.29 -0.93
N VAL A 64 -8.78 -3.89 -1.79
CA VAL A 64 -8.18 -4.76 -2.81
C VAL A 64 -7.37 -5.88 -2.17
N GLY A 65 -6.64 -5.59 -1.09
CA GLY A 65 -5.86 -6.58 -0.35
C GLY A 65 -6.73 -7.65 0.30
N ILE A 66 -7.84 -7.26 0.95
CA ILE A 66 -8.82 -8.21 1.52
C ILE A 66 -9.48 -9.02 0.41
N MET A 67 -9.79 -8.43 -0.74
CA MET A 67 -10.30 -9.16 -1.89
C MET A 67 -9.30 -10.21 -2.36
N GLY A 68 -8.05 -9.84 -2.56
CA GLY A 68 -6.96 -10.76 -2.92
C GLY A 68 -6.77 -11.88 -1.92
N TYR A 69 -6.79 -11.56 -0.63
CA TYR A 69 -6.75 -12.53 0.47
C TYR A 69 -7.86 -13.58 0.35
N PHE A 70 -9.12 -13.19 0.20
CA PHE A 70 -10.23 -14.14 0.09
C PHE A 70 -10.19 -14.97 -1.18
N LEU A 71 -9.78 -14.40 -2.32
CA LEU A 71 -9.63 -15.12 -3.57
C LEU A 71 -8.57 -16.22 -3.46
N VAL A 72 -7.41 -15.90 -2.88
CA VAL A 72 -6.33 -16.86 -2.68
C VAL A 72 -6.72 -17.90 -1.63
N LYS A 73 -7.37 -17.51 -0.53
CA LYS A 73 -7.89 -18.43 0.48
C LYS A 73 -8.83 -19.46 -0.12
N ALA A 74 -9.74 -19.01 -0.99
CA ALA A 74 -10.62 -19.90 -1.72
C ALA A 74 -9.85 -20.93 -2.57
N LYS A 75 -8.86 -20.45 -3.31
CA LYS A 75 -8.04 -21.29 -4.18
C LYS A 75 -7.24 -22.32 -3.37
N VAL A 76 -6.62 -21.90 -2.28
CA VAL A 76 -5.87 -22.78 -1.38
C VAL A 76 -6.77 -23.86 -0.77
N GLN A 77 -7.98 -23.48 -0.35
CA GLN A 77 -8.98 -24.40 0.25
C GLN A 77 -9.76 -25.25 -0.78
N GLY A 78 -9.45 -25.12 -2.08
CA GLY A 78 -10.16 -25.84 -3.15
C GLY A 78 -11.64 -25.45 -3.30
N ARG A 79 -12.04 -24.28 -2.80
CA ARG A 79 -13.42 -23.78 -2.88
C ARG A 79 -13.71 -23.21 -4.27
N ASN A 80 -14.97 -23.20 -4.66
CA ASN A 80 -15.40 -22.62 -5.93
C ASN A 80 -15.19 -21.11 -5.91
N VAL A 81 -14.18 -20.65 -6.65
CA VAL A 81 -13.80 -19.22 -6.76
C VAL A 81 -14.98 -18.38 -7.26
N LYS A 82 -15.79 -18.87 -8.22
CA LYS A 82 -16.96 -18.16 -8.74
C LYS A 82 -18.01 -17.87 -7.64
N ALA A 83 -18.28 -18.85 -6.77
CA ALA A 83 -19.19 -18.65 -5.63
C ALA A 83 -18.68 -17.60 -4.65
N ILE A 84 -17.36 -17.53 -4.45
CA ILE A 84 -16.73 -16.53 -3.58
C ILE A 84 -16.77 -15.15 -4.22
N VAL A 85 -16.44 -15.03 -5.51
CA VAL A 85 -16.54 -13.75 -6.24
C VAL A 85 -17.98 -13.21 -6.15
N ASN A 86 -19.00 -14.04 -6.36
CA ASN A 86 -20.40 -13.63 -6.23
C ASN A 86 -20.75 -13.17 -4.79
N ARG A 87 -20.21 -13.83 -3.77
CA ARG A 87 -20.40 -13.42 -2.37
C ARG A 87 -19.69 -12.09 -2.08
N MET A 88 -18.46 -11.93 -2.58
CA MET A 88 -17.71 -10.69 -2.45
C MET A 88 -18.38 -9.54 -3.18
N ALA A 89 -18.93 -9.77 -4.38
CA ALA A 89 -19.70 -8.75 -5.10
C ALA A 89 -20.89 -8.25 -4.26
N LYS A 90 -21.58 -9.13 -3.53
CA LYS A 90 -22.64 -8.73 -2.60
C LYS A 90 -22.11 -7.87 -1.45
N TYR A 91 -20.97 -8.24 -0.85
CA TYR A 91 -20.36 -7.43 0.22
C TYR A 91 -19.87 -6.08 -0.30
N ILE A 92 -19.25 -6.04 -1.49
CA ILE A 92 -18.83 -4.79 -2.13
C ILE A 92 -20.05 -3.89 -2.38
N LEU A 93 -21.15 -4.45 -2.90
CA LEU A 93 -22.39 -3.71 -3.09
C LEU A 93 -22.95 -3.17 -1.76
N THR A 94 -22.92 -3.97 -0.70
CA THR A 94 -23.36 -3.55 0.64
C THR A 94 -22.48 -2.41 1.16
N ILE A 95 -21.16 -2.52 1.04
CA ILE A 95 -20.21 -1.45 1.42
C ILE A 95 -20.45 -0.19 0.60
N LEU A 96 -20.69 -0.32 -0.71
CA LEU A 96 -21.01 0.81 -1.59
C LEU A 96 -22.29 1.52 -1.15
N VAL A 97 -23.33 0.76 -0.80
CA VAL A 97 -24.61 1.32 -0.30
C VAL A 97 -24.38 2.06 1.03
N ILE A 98 -23.61 1.48 1.96
CA ILE A 98 -23.25 2.14 3.23
C ILE A 98 -22.45 3.42 2.95
N PHE A 99 -21.50 3.37 2.03
CA PHE A 99 -20.68 4.52 1.65
C PHE A 99 -21.53 5.64 1.03
N LEU A 100 -22.47 5.29 0.15
CA LEU A 100 -23.43 6.23 -0.41
C LEU A 100 -24.33 6.85 0.66
N ALA A 101 -24.82 6.03 1.60
CA ALA A 101 -25.63 6.54 2.73
C ALA A 101 -24.81 7.51 3.61
N MET A 102 -23.55 7.15 3.92
CA MET A 102 -22.64 8.04 4.65
C MET A 102 -22.34 9.33 3.86
N TYR A 103 -22.15 9.23 2.54
CA TYR A 103 -21.97 10.40 1.67
C TYR A 103 -23.17 11.36 1.75
N PHE A 104 -24.38 10.85 1.70
CA PHE A 104 -25.60 11.68 1.85
C PHE A 104 -25.68 12.32 3.24
N VAL A 105 -25.37 11.58 4.29
CA VAL A 105 -25.35 12.09 5.67
C VAL A 105 -24.29 13.20 5.82
N THR A 106 -23.07 12.99 5.33
CA THR A 106 -21.99 13.99 5.42
C THR A 106 -22.27 15.22 4.58
N LYS A 107 -22.95 15.07 3.43
CA LYS A 107 -23.41 16.18 2.60
C LYS A 107 -24.47 17.03 3.33
N LEU A 108 -25.41 16.38 4.03
CA LEU A 108 -26.42 17.06 4.85
C LEU A 108 -25.78 17.81 6.02
N MET A 109 -24.71 17.28 6.59
CA MET A 109 -23.98 17.87 7.71
C MET A 109 -22.91 18.90 7.29
N LYS A 110 -22.77 19.21 5.99
CA LYS A 110 -21.75 20.13 5.43
C LYS A 110 -20.32 19.85 5.91
N LEU A 111 -19.94 18.57 5.98
CA LEU A 111 -18.60 18.17 6.38
C LEU A 111 -17.64 18.22 5.17
N ASP A 112 -16.38 18.60 5.38
CA ASP A 112 -15.30 18.73 4.36
C ASP A 112 -15.03 17.44 3.57
N ILE A 113 -15.52 16.29 4.03
CA ILE A 113 -15.40 14.99 3.36
C ILE A 113 -16.03 15.02 1.95
N VAL A 114 -17.11 15.80 1.77
CA VAL A 114 -17.78 15.92 0.46
C VAL A 114 -16.92 16.67 -0.54
N GLU A 115 -16.26 17.74 -0.11
CA GLU A 115 -15.36 18.52 -0.95
C GLU A 115 -14.16 17.69 -1.41
N ARG A 116 -13.55 16.93 -0.51
CA ARG A 116 -12.46 16.00 -0.80
C ARG A 116 -12.87 14.82 -1.70
N LEU A 117 -14.11 14.35 -1.62
CA LEU A 117 -14.66 13.34 -2.53
C LEU A 117 -14.85 13.90 -3.94
N ASN A 118 -15.32 15.14 -4.06
CA ASN A 118 -15.46 15.82 -5.33
C ASN A 118 -14.10 16.07 -6.00
N GLU A 119 -13.08 16.50 -5.23
CA GLU A 119 -11.70 16.61 -5.72
C GLU A 119 -11.19 15.27 -6.29
N MET A 120 -11.49 14.15 -5.60
CA MET A 120 -11.11 12.81 -6.06
C MET A 120 -11.82 12.42 -7.37
N LEU A 121 -13.11 12.72 -7.49
CA LEU A 121 -13.89 12.42 -8.70
C LEU A 121 -13.46 13.29 -9.90
N ASN A 122 -12.99 14.49 -9.63
CA ASN A 122 -12.48 15.43 -10.63
C ASN A 122 -11.04 15.13 -11.05
N GLY A 123 -10.43 14.04 -10.53
CA GLY A 123 -9.08 13.61 -10.91
C GLY A 123 -7.97 14.47 -10.35
N ASP A 124 -8.22 15.23 -9.27
CA ASP A 124 -7.16 16.00 -8.61
C ASP A 124 -6.14 15.06 -7.97
N THR A 125 -4.93 15.08 -8.52
CA THR A 125 -3.78 14.28 -8.06
C THR A 125 -3.07 14.91 -6.86
N ASN A 126 -3.59 15.98 -6.27
CA ASN A 126 -2.92 16.77 -5.23
C ASN A 126 -1.51 17.24 -5.67
N GLY A 127 -1.36 17.64 -6.93
CA GLY A 127 -0.09 18.10 -7.52
C GLY A 127 0.93 16.99 -7.81
N ARG A 128 0.59 15.70 -7.62
CA ARG A 128 1.54 14.59 -7.85
C ARG A 128 1.93 14.44 -9.31
N SER A 129 1.00 14.67 -10.25
CA SER A 129 1.29 14.61 -11.68
C SER A 129 2.41 15.58 -12.06
N ALA A 130 2.36 16.83 -11.58
CA ALA A 130 3.41 17.81 -11.82
C ALA A 130 4.75 17.38 -11.22
N ILE A 131 4.74 16.76 -10.02
CA ILE A 131 5.96 16.22 -9.40
C ILE A 131 6.53 15.09 -10.26
N TRP A 132 5.69 14.19 -10.77
CA TRP A 132 6.12 13.06 -11.61
C TRP A 132 6.71 13.53 -12.95
N GLU A 133 6.08 14.52 -13.59
CA GLU A 133 6.63 15.16 -14.79
C GLU A 133 8.00 15.74 -14.52
N ASN A 134 8.18 16.49 -13.43
CA ASN A 134 9.47 17.04 -13.03
C ASN A 134 10.55 15.97 -12.79
N VAL A 135 10.21 14.82 -12.18
CA VAL A 135 11.14 13.70 -12.02
C VAL A 135 11.59 13.18 -13.38
N LEU A 136 10.64 12.98 -14.30
CA LEU A 136 10.93 12.47 -15.64
C LEU A 136 11.75 13.47 -16.47
N GLU A 137 11.45 14.76 -16.39
CA GLU A 137 12.25 15.81 -17.03
C GLU A 137 13.68 15.85 -16.49
N ALA A 138 13.84 15.83 -15.17
CA ALA A 138 15.15 15.79 -14.53
C ALA A 138 15.95 14.53 -14.93
N PHE A 139 15.29 13.37 -14.97
CA PHE A 139 15.91 12.13 -15.44
C PHE A 139 16.30 12.21 -16.93
N ASN A 140 15.46 12.78 -17.77
CA ASN A 140 15.75 12.93 -19.21
C ASN A 140 16.93 13.88 -19.47
N ALA A 141 17.08 14.92 -18.66
CA ALA A 141 18.19 15.87 -18.74
C ALA A 141 19.52 15.31 -18.20
N SER A 142 19.48 14.19 -17.48
CA SER A 142 20.67 13.56 -16.88
C SER A 142 21.60 12.96 -17.92
N THR A 143 22.89 12.86 -17.59
CA THR A 143 23.89 12.16 -18.40
C THR A 143 23.63 10.67 -18.50
N LEU A 144 24.26 9.97 -19.43
CA LEU A 144 24.08 8.53 -19.59
C LEU A 144 24.49 7.75 -18.33
N SER A 145 25.57 8.14 -17.68
CA SER A 145 26.01 7.53 -16.43
C SER A 145 24.98 7.71 -15.30
N GLU A 146 24.45 8.93 -15.15
CA GLU A 146 23.42 9.22 -14.16
C GLU A 146 22.09 8.48 -14.45
N LYS A 147 21.72 8.31 -15.72
CA LYS A 147 20.57 7.50 -16.11
C LYS A 147 20.75 6.02 -15.73
N LEU A 148 21.97 5.50 -15.80
CA LEU A 148 22.24 4.11 -15.46
C LEU A 148 22.30 3.85 -13.95
N ILE A 149 23.06 4.67 -13.20
CA ILE A 149 23.37 4.46 -11.78
C ILE A 149 22.67 5.43 -10.83
N GLY A 150 21.99 6.45 -11.37
CA GLY A 150 21.28 7.49 -10.60
C GLY A 150 22.19 8.59 -10.04
N HIS A 151 21.58 9.45 -9.23
CA HIS A 151 22.21 10.64 -8.63
C HIS A 151 22.56 10.45 -7.15
N GLY A 152 22.22 9.28 -6.57
CA GLY A 152 22.45 8.96 -5.18
C GLY A 152 21.18 9.02 -4.30
N TYR A 153 21.30 8.51 -3.08
CA TYR A 153 20.20 8.40 -2.13
C TYR A 153 19.52 9.74 -1.84
N HIS A 154 18.22 9.80 -1.99
CA HIS A 154 17.40 11.00 -1.79
C HIS A 154 17.78 12.21 -2.67
N ALA A 155 18.48 11.98 -3.78
CA ALA A 155 18.97 13.08 -4.64
C ALA A 155 17.82 13.94 -5.18
N PHE A 156 16.67 13.33 -5.52
CA PHE A 156 15.51 14.07 -6.00
C PHE A 156 14.98 15.10 -4.99
N ARG A 157 15.06 14.81 -3.71
CA ARG A 157 14.65 15.71 -2.63
C ARG A 157 15.41 17.04 -2.64
N PHE A 158 16.66 17.00 -3.12
CA PHE A 158 17.54 18.17 -3.18
C PHE A 158 17.61 18.81 -4.60
N TYR A 159 16.88 18.23 -5.56
CA TYR A 159 16.82 18.75 -6.90
C TYR A 159 16.14 20.12 -6.93
N LYS A 160 16.87 21.14 -7.43
CA LYS A 160 16.36 22.50 -7.60
C LYS A 160 15.87 22.68 -9.03
N TYR A 161 14.59 22.55 -9.26
CA TYR A 161 14.00 22.92 -10.55
C TYR A 161 13.72 24.42 -10.59
N SER A 162 14.19 25.10 -11.63
CA SER A 162 14.21 26.56 -11.72
C SER A 162 12.85 27.25 -11.82
N GLY A 163 11.77 26.52 -12.01
CA GLY A 163 10.41 27.06 -12.16
C GLY A 163 9.41 26.70 -11.07
N TYR A 164 9.66 25.64 -10.28
CA TYR A 164 8.70 25.09 -9.32
C TYR A 164 9.26 24.89 -7.91
N MET A 165 10.14 25.78 -7.49
CA MET A 165 10.83 25.72 -6.20
C MET A 165 9.90 25.56 -4.98
N TYR A 166 8.63 25.97 -5.09
CA TYR A 166 7.64 25.85 -4.02
C TYR A 166 7.01 24.45 -3.90
N ILE A 167 6.93 23.68 -4.98
CA ILE A 167 6.29 22.34 -4.99
C ILE A 167 7.26 21.27 -4.55
N LEU A 168 8.56 21.46 -4.82
CA LEU A 168 9.60 20.46 -4.60
C LEU A 168 10.43 20.66 -3.33
N ASN A 169 10.15 21.66 -2.53
CA ASN A 169 10.98 22.06 -1.38
C ASN A 169 11.04 20.95 -0.30
N GLY A 170 11.86 19.93 -0.56
CA GLY A 170 12.05 18.77 0.30
C GLY A 170 11.00 17.65 0.12
N ASN A 171 10.12 17.74 -0.87
CA ASN A 171 9.14 16.72 -1.17
C ASN A 171 9.74 15.58 -2.00
N LEU A 172 9.25 14.38 -1.73
CA LEU A 172 9.53 13.18 -2.51
C LEU A 172 8.48 13.04 -3.63
N ALA A 173 8.77 12.24 -4.65
CA ALA A 173 7.85 12.03 -5.77
C ALA A 173 6.52 11.36 -5.34
N HIS A 174 6.41 10.86 -4.10
CA HIS A 174 5.28 10.04 -3.66
C HIS A 174 4.98 8.86 -4.60
N ASN A 175 6.05 8.33 -5.18
CA ASN A 175 6.09 7.18 -6.05
C ASN A 175 7.50 6.58 -5.96
N ASP A 176 7.61 5.40 -5.35
CA ASP A 176 8.92 4.79 -5.09
C ASP A 176 9.65 4.39 -6.38
N TYR A 177 8.91 4.07 -7.45
CA TYR A 177 9.53 3.73 -8.73
C TYR A 177 10.22 4.95 -9.35
N LEU A 178 9.57 6.11 -9.30
CA LEU A 178 10.14 7.35 -9.82
C LEU A 178 11.29 7.86 -8.93
N ASN A 179 11.14 7.75 -7.60
CA ASN A 179 12.26 8.04 -6.70
C ASN A 179 13.46 7.13 -6.99
N THR A 180 13.21 5.81 -7.12
CA THR A 180 14.26 4.83 -7.42
C THR A 180 14.91 5.11 -8.78
N LEU A 181 14.11 5.51 -9.79
CA LEU A 181 14.62 5.85 -11.12
C LEU A 181 15.60 7.03 -11.08
N TYR A 182 15.26 8.08 -10.35
CA TYR A 182 16.12 9.25 -10.24
C TYR A 182 17.32 8.99 -9.32
N ASP A 183 17.08 8.40 -8.15
CA ASP A 183 18.12 8.22 -7.13
C ASP A 183 19.14 7.13 -7.50
N TYR A 184 18.69 6.04 -8.15
CA TYR A 184 19.52 4.85 -8.43
C TYR A 184 19.56 4.43 -9.90
N GLY A 185 18.93 5.19 -10.78
CA GLY A 185 18.93 4.95 -12.23
C GLY A 185 18.15 3.70 -12.64
N ILE A 186 18.36 3.33 -13.91
CA ILE A 186 17.72 2.12 -14.50
C ILE A 186 18.15 0.84 -13.76
N ILE A 187 19.41 0.78 -13.31
CA ILE A 187 19.93 -0.38 -12.55
C ILE A 187 19.17 -0.51 -11.24
N GLY A 188 18.94 0.58 -10.50
CA GLY A 188 18.16 0.57 -9.28
C GLY A 188 16.73 0.09 -9.49
N VAL A 189 16.06 0.57 -10.55
CA VAL A 189 14.71 0.12 -10.92
C VAL A 189 14.71 -1.37 -11.27
N ALA A 190 15.71 -1.87 -12.00
CA ALA A 190 15.84 -3.29 -12.34
C ALA A 190 15.99 -4.18 -11.09
N VAL A 191 16.82 -3.75 -10.13
CA VAL A 191 16.99 -4.45 -8.83
C VAL A 191 15.67 -4.44 -8.05
N TYR A 192 15.00 -3.30 -7.96
CA TYR A 192 13.72 -3.18 -7.25
C TYR A 192 12.62 -4.04 -7.90
N ALA A 193 12.52 -4.02 -9.24
CA ALA A 193 11.59 -4.86 -9.98
C ALA A 193 11.90 -6.36 -9.78
N SER A 194 13.16 -6.75 -9.79
CA SER A 194 13.59 -8.13 -9.54
C SER A 194 13.19 -8.60 -8.14
N PHE A 195 13.28 -7.73 -7.15
CA PHE A 195 12.82 -8.00 -5.79
C PHE A 195 11.29 -8.23 -5.76
N LEU A 196 10.49 -7.36 -6.37
CA LEU A 196 9.03 -7.53 -6.44
C LEU A 196 8.64 -8.80 -7.18
N LEU A 197 9.30 -9.12 -8.30
CA LEU A 197 9.10 -10.35 -9.05
C LEU A 197 9.42 -11.59 -8.22
N SER A 198 10.47 -11.55 -7.40
CA SER A 198 10.82 -12.63 -6.48
C SER A 198 9.71 -12.89 -5.45
N MET A 199 9.08 -11.83 -4.93
CA MET A 199 7.95 -11.95 -4.00
C MET A 199 6.70 -12.53 -4.67
N ILE A 200 6.41 -12.11 -5.91
CA ILE A 200 5.32 -12.70 -6.70
C ILE A 200 5.58 -14.18 -6.97
N LYS A 201 6.81 -14.55 -7.34
CA LYS A 201 7.19 -15.95 -7.52
C LYS A 201 6.98 -16.76 -6.24
N GLU A 202 7.37 -16.21 -5.10
CA GLU A 202 7.15 -16.85 -3.81
C GLU A 202 5.66 -17.06 -3.51
N LEU A 203 4.81 -16.05 -3.75
CA LEU A 203 3.36 -16.18 -3.65
C LEU A 203 2.83 -17.33 -4.50
N LEU A 204 3.24 -17.42 -5.78
CA LEU A 204 2.78 -18.47 -6.67
C LEU A 204 3.18 -19.87 -6.15
N LEU A 205 4.37 -19.99 -5.56
CA LEU A 205 4.82 -21.24 -4.93
C LEU A 205 3.99 -21.59 -3.69
N LEU A 206 3.68 -20.61 -2.82
CA LEU A 206 2.81 -20.81 -1.66
C LEU A 206 1.40 -21.23 -2.06
N ILE A 207 0.82 -20.62 -3.10
CA ILE A 207 -0.49 -21.00 -3.64
C ILE A 207 -0.46 -22.43 -4.19
N LYS A 208 0.60 -22.78 -4.97
CA LYS A 208 0.77 -24.13 -5.53
C LYS A 208 0.85 -25.19 -4.43
N LYS A 209 1.53 -24.88 -3.33
CA LYS A 209 1.67 -25.76 -2.16
C LYS A 209 0.43 -25.74 -1.25
N LYS A 210 -0.58 -24.96 -1.56
CA LYS A 210 -1.78 -24.76 -0.71
C LYS A 210 -1.45 -24.30 0.71
N SER A 211 -0.39 -23.50 0.87
CA SER A 211 0.04 -22.98 2.17
C SER A 211 -0.99 -22.03 2.77
N GLU A 212 -1.31 -22.19 4.05
CA GLU A 212 -2.30 -21.39 4.77
C GLU A 212 -1.90 -19.93 4.92
N ILE A 213 -0.59 -19.60 4.84
CA ILE A 213 -0.12 -18.21 4.88
C ILE A 213 -0.27 -17.49 3.52
N ALA A 214 -0.49 -18.21 2.41
CA ALA A 214 -0.57 -17.62 1.07
C ALA A 214 -1.62 -16.50 0.94
N PRO A 215 -2.82 -16.60 1.55
CA PRO A 215 -3.81 -15.51 1.53
C PRO A 215 -3.30 -14.21 2.18
N ALA A 216 -2.73 -14.30 3.36
CA ALA A 216 -2.18 -13.16 4.09
C ALA A 216 -0.95 -12.57 3.37
N PHE A 217 -0.11 -13.43 2.77
CA PHE A 217 1.01 -13.00 1.95
C PHE A 217 0.54 -12.27 0.69
N THR A 218 -0.59 -12.66 0.10
CA THR A 218 -1.21 -11.92 -1.02
C THR A 218 -1.55 -10.50 -0.62
N PHE A 219 -2.15 -10.32 0.57
CA PHE A 219 -2.44 -8.98 1.07
C PHE A 219 -1.16 -8.12 1.16
N SER A 220 -0.07 -8.66 1.70
CA SER A 220 1.19 -7.92 1.83
C SER A 220 1.81 -7.51 0.49
N ILE A 221 1.66 -8.33 -0.55
CA ILE A 221 2.11 -8.00 -1.92
C ILE A 221 1.25 -6.90 -2.53
N VAL A 222 -0.08 -6.98 -2.39
CA VAL A 222 -0.99 -5.93 -2.86
C VAL A 222 -0.69 -4.62 -2.14
N LEU A 223 -0.48 -4.67 -0.83
CA LEU A 223 -0.10 -3.54 -0.01
C LEU A 223 1.15 -2.86 -0.57
N LEU A 224 2.23 -3.61 -0.72
CA LEU A 224 3.50 -3.05 -1.20
C LEU A 224 3.35 -2.53 -2.64
N GLY A 225 2.85 -3.34 -3.57
CA GLY A 225 2.77 -2.99 -4.98
C GLY A 225 1.94 -1.73 -5.24
N PHE A 226 0.87 -1.53 -4.48
CA PHE A 226 0.00 -0.37 -4.65
C PHE A 226 0.54 0.87 -3.93
N LEU A 227 0.94 0.75 -2.66
CA LEU A 227 1.39 1.92 -1.90
C LEU A 227 2.71 2.49 -2.40
N THR A 228 3.60 1.66 -2.92
CA THR A 228 4.84 2.12 -3.54
C THR A 228 4.59 2.92 -4.82
N PHE A 229 3.47 2.67 -5.51
CA PHE A 229 3.08 3.44 -6.69
C PHE A 229 2.46 4.81 -6.35
N VAL A 230 1.68 4.89 -5.25
CA VAL A 230 0.93 6.11 -4.93
C VAL A 230 1.45 6.85 -3.70
N SER A 231 2.54 6.39 -3.09
CA SER A 231 3.09 6.95 -1.87
C SER A 231 4.59 6.70 -1.80
N TYR A 232 5.21 7.15 -0.72
CA TYR A 232 6.57 6.85 -0.33
C TYR A 232 6.52 5.79 0.75
N PHE A 233 6.41 4.52 0.34
CA PHE A 233 6.12 3.41 1.27
C PHE A 233 7.25 2.39 1.33
N GLY A 234 7.73 1.91 0.19
CA GLY A 234 8.69 0.81 0.11
C GLY A 234 10.12 1.22 0.45
N ILE A 235 10.45 2.53 0.33
CA ILE A 235 11.75 3.09 0.67
C ILE A 235 11.77 3.67 2.09
N GLU A 236 10.59 3.91 2.71
CA GLU A 236 10.50 4.37 4.10
C GLU A 236 10.84 3.23 5.06
N SER A 237 12.08 3.24 5.58
CA SER A 237 12.61 2.16 6.41
C SER A 237 11.78 1.86 7.66
N ARG A 238 11.12 2.87 8.22
CA ARG A 238 10.28 2.71 9.41
C ARG A 238 9.00 1.89 9.15
N ILE A 239 8.55 1.81 7.90
CA ILE A 239 7.31 1.12 7.51
C ILE A 239 7.63 -0.22 6.88
N ILE A 240 8.60 -0.26 5.95
CA ILE A 240 8.94 -1.48 5.22
C ILE A 240 9.42 -2.59 6.17
N ASN A 241 10.00 -2.24 7.32
CA ASN A 241 10.43 -3.21 8.32
C ASN A 241 9.29 -4.11 8.79
N TYR A 242 8.06 -3.60 8.96
CA TYR A 242 6.91 -4.43 9.37
C TYR A 242 6.52 -5.42 8.27
N VAL A 243 6.57 -5.02 7.00
CA VAL A 243 6.34 -5.91 5.85
C VAL A 243 7.46 -6.95 5.76
N ALA A 244 8.71 -6.54 5.96
CA ALA A 244 9.88 -7.43 5.92
C ALA A 244 9.83 -8.48 7.04
N ILE A 245 9.38 -8.12 8.26
CA ILE A 245 9.17 -9.06 9.36
C ILE A 245 8.12 -10.11 8.97
N PHE A 246 6.99 -9.69 8.38
CA PHE A 246 5.96 -10.62 7.93
C PHE A 246 6.49 -11.57 6.83
N TRP A 247 7.28 -11.06 5.91
CA TRP A 247 7.89 -11.89 4.86
C TRP A 247 8.93 -12.86 5.41
N GLY A 248 9.76 -12.42 6.37
CA GLY A 248 10.69 -13.29 7.07
C GLY A 248 9.97 -14.41 7.82
N TYR A 249 8.87 -14.10 8.50
CA TYR A 249 7.99 -15.06 9.15
C TYR A 249 7.40 -16.07 8.14
N THR A 250 6.90 -15.59 7.00
CA THR A 250 6.39 -16.46 5.92
C THR A 250 7.44 -17.44 5.41
N LEU A 251 8.68 -16.96 5.20
CA LEU A 251 9.78 -17.82 4.74
C LEU A 251 10.20 -18.83 5.82
N ALA A 252 10.11 -18.47 7.09
CA ALA A 252 10.38 -19.38 8.20
C ALA A 252 9.34 -20.52 8.23
N ILE A 253 8.03 -20.22 8.19
CA ILE A 253 6.97 -21.23 8.14
C ILE A 253 7.20 -22.19 6.99
N LYS A 254 7.45 -21.68 5.78
CA LYS A 254 7.72 -22.51 4.60
C LYS A 254 8.85 -23.51 4.82
N ARG A 255 9.91 -23.13 5.56
CA ARG A 255 11.02 -24.05 5.88
C ARG A 255 10.62 -25.15 6.84
N PHE A 256 9.74 -24.87 7.78
CA PHE A 256 9.24 -25.87 8.72
C PHE A 256 8.29 -26.86 8.04
N ASP A 257 7.40 -26.37 7.16
CA ASP A 257 6.47 -27.22 6.37
C ASP A 257 7.18 -28.19 5.40
N ILE A 258 8.44 -27.90 5.03
CA ILE A 258 9.22 -28.77 4.14
C ILE A 258 9.91 -29.92 4.93
N LYS A 259 10.08 -29.77 6.24
CA LYS A 259 10.79 -30.74 7.09
C LYS A 259 9.85 -31.80 7.70
N ASN A 260 8.55 -31.58 7.65
CA ASN A 260 7.51 -32.51 8.08
C ASN A 260 6.80 -33.12 6.86
#